data_ce61285d889686438aedd7c3f4dd6a7d
#
_entry.id   ce61285d889686438aedd7c3f4dd6a7d
#
_cell.length_a   1.000
_cell.length_b   1.000
_cell.length_c   1.000
_cell.angle_alpha   90.00
_cell.angle_beta   90.00
_cell.angle_gamma   90.00
#
_symmetry.space_group_name_H-M   'P 1'
#
loop_
_entity.id
_entity.type
_entity.pdbx_description
1 polymer ?
#
loop_
_entity_poly.entity_id
_entity_poly.type
_entity_poly.pdbx_seq_one_letter_code
_entity_poly.pdbx_strand_id
1 'polypeptide(L)'
;MEKAKKFYVDLLGDLGAKELLDLGRIAFIGKDMKSPMLAVCEPYNGDGASCGNGSMVAIPAESKEGVEVLYKRALKLGATDDGEPGQRIPNQFYGSYVRDPDGNKLAFFVFG
;
A
#
# COMPACT_ATOMS: atom_id res chain seq x y z
N MET A 1 13.32 3.01 -6.73
CA MET A 1 13.19 2.24 -5.45
C MET A 1 13.13 3.12 -4.22
N GLU A 2 13.97 4.13 -4.08
CA GLU A 2 13.95 5.01 -2.91
C GLU A 2 12.62 5.76 -2.76
N LYS A 3 12.04 6.20 -3.86
CA LYS A 3 10.73 6.86 -3.85
C LYS A 3 9.62 5.92 -3.38
N ALA A 4 9.62 4.69 -3.87
CA ALA A 4 8.63 3.67 -3.47
C ALA A 4 8.80 3.31 -2.00
N LYS A 5 10.02 3.12 -1.53
CA LYS A 5 10.31 2.82 -0.13
C LYS A 5 9.77 3.93 0.78
N LYS A 6 10.08 5.18 0.46
CA LYS A 6 9.59 6.32 1.24
C LYS A 6 8.08 6.38 1.26
N PHE A 7 7.43 6.16 0.11
CA PHE A 7 5.97 6.16 0.02
C PHE A 7 5.35 5.17 1.01
N TYR A 8 5.81 3.92 1.00
CA TYR A 8 5.21 2.88 1.85
C TYR A 8 5.56 3.04 3.32
N VAL A 9 6.77 3.48 3.65
CA VAL A 9 7.13 3.76 5.04
C VAL A 9 6.25 4.86 5.61
N ASP A 10 6.05 5.94 4.86
CA ASP A 10 5.24 7.07 5.30
C ASP A 10 3.75 6.71 5.35
N LEU A 11 3.26 5.94 4.36
CA LEU A 11 1.85 5.53 4.31
C LEU A 11 1.50 4.59 5.46
N LEU A 12 2.31 3.57 5.68
CA LEU A 12 1.99 2.48 6.59
C LEU A 12 2.48 2.71 8.02
N GLY A 13 3.16 3.84 8.27
CA GLY A 13 3.70 4.15 9.59
C GLY A 13 2.65 4.16 10.69
N ASP A 14 1.45 4.67 10.42
CA ASP A 14 0.37 4.71 11.40
C ASP A 14 -0.18 3.31 11.74
N LEU A 15 0.07 2.34 10.88
CA LEU A 15 -0.30 0.95 11.12
C LEU A 15 0.80 0.18 11.87
N GLY A 16 1.84 0.89 12.30
CA GLY A 16 2.96 0.30 13.02
C GLY A 16 4.05 -0.28 12.14
N ALA A 17 3.97 -0.09 10.83
CA ALA A 17 4.98 -0.59 9.91
C ALA A 17 6.19 0.34 9.83
N LYS A 18 7.35 -0.24 9.64
CA LYS A 18 8.61 0.50 9.48
C LYS A 18 9.55 -0.29 8.58
N GLU A 19 10.60 0.35 8.12
CA GLU A 19 11.65 -0.35 7.40
C GLU A 19 12.37 -1.29 8.36
N LEU A 20 12.31 -2.59 8.07
CA LEU A 20 12.90 -3.61 8.93
C LEU A 20 14.27 -4.04 8.45
N LEU A 21 14.49 -4.05 7.14
CA LEU A 21 15.71 -4.55 6.54
C LEU A 21 15.88 -3.96 5.15
N ASP A 22 17.08 -3.49 4.84
CA ASP A 22 17.42 -2.96 3.52
C ASP A 22 18.66 -3.70 3.02
N LEU A 23 18.50 -4.48 1.96
CA LEU A 23 19.57 -5.26 1.34
C LEU A 23 20.07 -4.63 0.04
N GLY A 24 19.78 -3.35 -0.22
CA GLY A 24 20.17 -2.62 -1.43
C GLY A 24 19.14 -2.73 -2.54
N ARG A 25 18.99 -3.91 -3.14
CA ARG A 25 18.01 -4.15 -4.19
C ARG A 25 16.59 -4.37 -3.67
N ILE A 26 16.45 -4.75 -2.41
CA ILE A 26 15.16 -5.06 -1.79
C ILE A 26 15.13 -4.51 -0.37
N ALA A 27 14.03 -3.87 0.00
CA ALA A 27 13.77 -3.38 1.34
C ALA A 27 12.46 -3.98 1.86
N PHE A 28 12.45 -4.40 3.12
CA PHE A 28 11.29 -4.99 3.76
C PHE A 28 10.66 -4.00 4.73
N ILE A 29 9.36 -3.81 4.61
CA ILE A 29 8.58 -2.86 5.40
C ILE A 29 7.48 -3.64 6.11
N GLY A 30 7.44 -3.55 7.43
CA GLY A 30 6.46 -4.26 8.21
C GLY A 30 6.51 -3.89 9.66
N LYS A 31 5.65 -4.56 10.44
CA LYS A 31 5.55 -4.33 11.88
C LYS A 31 6.72 -4.98 12.63
N ASP A 32 7.02 -6.23 12.30
CA ASP A 32 8.14 -6.99 12.84
C ASP A 32 8.51 -8.12 11.90
N MET A 33 9.61 -8.84 12.20
CA MET A 33 10.13 -9.90 11.33
C MET A 33 9.29 -11.17 11.30
N LYS A 34 8.29 -11.29 12.18
CA LYS A 34 7.42 -12.47 12.28
C LYS A 34 6.05 -12.26 11.67
N SER A 35 5.71 -11.01 11.33
CA SER A 35 4.44 -10.64 10.71
C SER A 35 4.61 -10.52 9.19
N PRO A 36 3.52 -10.53 8.42
CA PRO A 36 3.60 -10.26 6.99
C PRO A 36 4.28 -8.93 6.71
N MET A 37 5.08 -8.88 5.65
CA MET A 37 5.84 -7.70 5.27
C MET A 37 5.57 -7.36 3.81
N LEU A 38 5.65 -6.07 3.48
CA LEU A 38 5.70 -5.60 2.12
C LEU A 38 7.16 -5.43 1.71
N ALA A 39 7.53 -5.93 0.55
CA ALA A 39 8.87 -5.72 0.03
C ALA A 39 8.81 -4.76 -1.16
N VAL A 40 9.72 -3.80 -1.16
CA VAL A 40 9.96 -2.91 -2.29
C VAL A 40 11.31 -3.29 -2.87
N CYS A 41 11.37 -3.55 -4.16
CA CYS A 41 12.62 -4.03 -4.75
C CYS A 41 12.80 -3.55 -6.18
N GLU A 42 14.04 -3.58 -6.61
CA GLU A 42 14.36 -3.50 -8.03
C GLU A 42 14.09 -4.88 -8.65
N PRO A 43 13.54 -4.93 -9.89
CA PRO A 43 13.25 -6.22 -10.52
C PRO A 43 14.49 -7.11 -10.59
N TYR A 44 14.30 -8.40 -10.34
CA TYR A 44 15.37 -9.37 -10.32
C TYR A 44 16.12 -9.46 -11.67
N ASN A 45 15.39 -9.26 -12.76
CA ASN A 45 15.99 -9.31 -14.11
C ASN A 45 16.76 -8.04 -14.50
N GLY A 46 16.77 -7.02 -13.63
CA GLY A 46 17.49 -5.77 -13.89
C GLY A 46 16.75 -4.78 -14.78
N ASP A 47 15.58 -5.11 -15.29
CA ASP A 47 14.78 -4.19 -16.08
C ASP A 47 14.12 -3.13 -15.17
N GLY A 48 13.62 -2.06 -15.78
CA GLY A 48 12.83 -1.07 -15.04
C GLY A 48 11.56 -1.69 -14.51
N ALA A 49 11.15 -1.27 -13.29
CA ALA A 49 9.91 -1.75 -12.70
C ALA A 49 8.70 -1.27 -13.47
N SER A 50 7.67 -2.12 -13.54
CA SER A 50 6.38 -1.77 -14.14
C SER A 50 5.27 -2.35 -13.29
N CYS A 51 4.05 -1.76 -13.37
CA CYS A 51 2.89 -2.27 -12.65
C CYS A 51 2.32 -3.49 -13.35
N GLY A 52 1.73 -4.41 -12.55
CA GLY A 52 0.99 -5.55 -13.09
C GLY A 52 -0.43 -5.15 -13.49
N ASN A 53 -1.00 -5.91 -14.40
CA ASN A 53 -2.40 -5.79 -14.78
C ASN A 53 -3.17 -6.95 -14.13
N GLY A 54 -3.97 -6.63 -13.10
CA GLY A 54 -4.71 -7.63 -12.34
C GLY A 54 -4.14 -7.91 -10.96
N SER A 55 -3.01 -7.28 -10.59
CA SER A 55 -2.44 -7.38 -9.25
C SER A 55 -3.00 -6.30 -8.35
N MET A 56 -3.22 -6.61 -7.08
CA MET A 56 -3.66 -5.65 -6.09
C MET A 56 -3.18 -6.09 -4.71
N VAL A 57 -2.71 -5.13 -3.91
CA VAL A 57 -2.40 -5.36 -2.50
C VAL A 57 -3.52 -4.75 -1.66
N ALA A 58 -4.16 -5.56 -0.84
CA ALA A 58 -5.25 -5.10 0.02
C ALA A 58 -4.75 -4.93 1.46
N ILE A 59 -4.97 -3.75 2.02
CA ILE A 59 -4.47 -3.35 3.33
C ILE A 59 -5.67 -3.08 4.24
N PRO A 60 -5.84 -3.86 5.33
CA PRO A 60 -6.94 -3.64 6.27
C PRO A 60 -6.73 -2.36 7.07
N ALA A 61 -7.80 -1.62 7.28
CA ALA A 61 -7.76 -0.30 7.92
C ALA A 61 -8.57 -0.20 9.21
N GLU A 62 -8.97 -1.30 9.79
CA GLU A 62 -9.66 -1.44 11.08
C GLU A 62 -11.04 -0.74 11.17
N SER A 63 -11.28 0.36 10.46
CA SER A 63 -12.54 1.10 10.50
C SER A 63 -12.77 1.82 9.17
N LYS A 64 -14.01 2.27 8.96
CA LYS A 64 -14.34 3.07 7.76
C LYS A 64 -13.58 4.40 7.78
N GLU A 65 -13.46 5.03 8.95
CA GLU A 65 -12.63 6.23 9.09
C GLU A 65 -11.17 5.96 8.75
N GLY A 66 -10.66 4.79 9.13
CA GLY A 66 -9.29 4.39 8.80
C GLY A 66 -9.08 4.25 7.30
N VAL A 67 -10.08 3.73 6.59
CA VAL A 67 -10.04 3.66 5.12
C VAL A 67 -9.90 5.06 4.52
N GLU A 68 -10.71 6.01 5.01
CA GLU A 68 -10.66 7.40 4.52
C GLU A 68 -9.32 8.05 4.83
N VAL A 69 -8.78 7.84 6.03
CA VAL A 69 -7.48 8.41 6.44
C VAL A 69 -6.35 7.90 5.56
N LEU A 70 -6.29 6.59 5.33
CA LEU A 70 -5.26 6.00 4.47
C LEU A 70 -5.38 6.46 3.02
N TYR A 71 -6.60 6.55 2.51
CA TYR A 71 -6.85 7.04 1.16
C TYR A 71 -6.32 8.46 0.97
N LYS A 72 -6.70 9.38 1.87
CA LYS A 72 -6.26 10.77 1.80
C LYS A 72 -4.74 10.90 1.95
N ARG A 73 -4.16 10.12 2.85
CA ARG A 73 -2.71 10.11 3.05
C ARG A 73 -1.99 9.62 1.80
N ALA A 74 -2.48 8.56 1.17
CA ALA A 74 -1.88 8.03 -0.05
C ALA A 74 -1.88 9.08 -1.16
N LEU A 75 -2.99 9.78 -1.37
CA LEU A 75 -3.05 10.86 -2.36
C LEU A 75 -2.05 11.97 -2.07
N LYS A 76 -1.93 12.34 -0.79
CA LYS A 76 -0.98 13.37 -0.36
C LYS A 76 0.47 12.93 -0.61
N LEU A 77 0.75 11.65 -0.55
CA LEU A 77 2.09 11.08 -0.77
C LEU A 77 2.39 10.78 -2.25
N GLY A 78 1.49 11.12 -3.16
CA GLY A 78 1.73 10.98 -4.59
C GLY A 78 0.98 9.87 -5.30
N ALA A 79 0.10 9.14 -4.60
CA ALA A 79 -0.77 8.16 -5.24
C ALA A 79 -1.88 8.85 -6.02
N THR A 80 -2.46 8.14 -6.98
CA THR A 80 -3.61 8.62 -7.74
C THR A 80 -4.86 7.86 -7.35
N ASP A 81 -6.02 8.53 -7.41
CA ASP A 81 -7.32 7.93 -7.13
C ASP A 81 -7.64 6.82 -8.14
N ASP A 82 -8.14 5.69 -7.65
CA ASP A 82 -8.66 4.58 -8.45
C ASP A 82 -9.99 4.08 -7.87
N GLY A 83 -10.59 4.82 -6.97
CA GLY A 83 -11.88 4.53 -6.34
C GLY A 83 -11.98 5.18 -4.97
N GLU A 84 -12.76 6.26 -4.84
CA GLU A 84 -12.95 6.95 -3.57
C GLU A 84 -13.56 6.02 -2.50
N PRO A 85 -13.34 6.30 -1.19
CA PRO A 85 -13.92 5.49 -0.13
C PRO A 85 -15.43 5.34 -0.28
N GLY A 86 -15.91 4.10 -0.16
CA GLY A 86 -17.34 3.80 -0.27
C GLY A 86 -17.63 2.34 -0.02
N GLN A 87 -18.92 2.06 0.18
CA GLN A 87 -19.43 0.71 0.34
C GLN A 87 -19.41 0.01 -1.03
N ARG A 88 -18.62 -1.06 -1.15
CA ARG A 88 -18.49 -1.82 -2.40
C ARG A 88 -19.46 -3.01 -2.43
N ILE A 89 -19.53 -3.74 -1.32
CA ILE A 89 -20.48 -4.84 -1.15
C ILE A 89 -21.28 -4.51 0.10
N PRO A 90 -22.63 -4.36 -0.01
CA PRO A 90 -23.45 -3.98 1.13
C PRO A 90 -23.21 -4.87 2.36
N ASN A 91 -22.92 -4.25 3.50
CA ASN A 91 -22.69 -4.91 4.79
C ASN A 91 -21.49 -5.88 4.80
N GLN A 92 -20.66 -5.88 3.78
CA GLN A 92 -19.53 -6.81 3.69
C GLN A 92 -18.19 -6.14 3.42
N PHE A 93 -18.13 -5.18 2.52
CA PHE A 93 -16.86 -4.61 2.11
C PHE A 93 -16.98 -3.10 1.85
N TYR A 94 -16.28 -2.34 2.67
CA TYR A 94 -16.10 -0.90 2.50
C TYR A 94 -14.65 -0.64 2.16
N GLY A 95 -14.38 0.06 1.07
CA GLY A 95 -13.00 0.24 0.65
C GLY A 95 -12.78 1.42 -0.27
N SER A 96 -11.49 1.69 -0.49
CA SER A 96 -11.01 2.69 -1.43
C SER A 96 -9.85 2.08 -2.22
N TYR A 97 -9.57 2.64 -3.38
CA TYR A 97 -8.51 2.16 -4.26
C TYR A 97 -7.66 3.32 -4.73
N VAL A 98 -6.35 3.09 -4.77
CA VAL A 98 -5.40 4.05 -5.31
C VAL A 98 -4.38 3.32 -6.17
N ARG A 99 -3.68 4.08 -7.00
CA ARG A 99 -2.46 3.61 -7.66
C ARG A 99 -1.28 4.29 -6.97
N ASP A 100 -0.27 3.51 -6.59
CA ASP A 100 0.92 4.09 -6.00
C ASP A 100 1.71 4.89 -7.06
N PRO A 101 2.81 5.58 -6.70
CA PRO A 101 3.58 6.36 -7.68
C PRO A 101 4.11 5.57 -8.87
N ASP A 102 4.24 4.25 -8.74
CA ASP A 102 4.68 3.37 -9.82
C ASP A 102 3.51 2.72 -10.58
N GLY A 103 2.27 3.03 -10.20
CA GLY A 103 1.07 2.51 -10.85
C GLY A 103 0.52 1.21 -10.26
N ASN A 104 1.07 0.72 -9.16
CA ASN A 104 0.58 -0.49 -8.50
C ASN A 104 -0.72 -0.22 -7.76
N LYS A 105 -1.69 -1.13 -7.88
CA LYS A 105 -3.01 -0.96 -7.27
C LYS A 105 -3.00 -1.37 -5.80
N LEU A 106 -3.53 -0.48 -4.96
CA LEU A 106 -3.72 -0.72 -3.53
C LEU A 106 -5.19 -0.58 -3.18
N ALA A 107 -5.68 -1.43 -2.28
CA ALA A 107 -6.98 -1.27 -1.66
C ALA A 107 -6.78 -1.03 -0.17
N PHE A 108 -7.52 -0.07 0.38
CA PHE A 108 -7.66 0.10 1.83
C PHE A 108 -9.08 -0.29 2.17
N PHE A 109 -9.25 -1.21 3.09
CA PHE A 109 -10.57 -1.80 3.29
C PHE A 109 -10.85 -2.16 4.73
N VAL A 110 -12.14 -2.36 5.01
CA VAL A 110 -12.65 -2.97 6.23
C VAL A 110 -13.86 -3.82 5.85
N PHE A 111 -13.99 -4.98 6.49
CA PHE A 111 -15.20 -5.79 6.36
C PHE A 111 -16.30 -5.18 7.20
N GLY A 112 -17.50 -5.06 6.61
CA GLY A 112 -18.65 -4.41 7.25
C GLY A 112 -19.20 -3.23 6.41
#